data_72a884f42a7e3753323b4c638b3eeab6
#
_entry.id   72a884f42a7e3753323b4c638b3eeab6
#
_cell.length_a   1.000
_cell.length_b   1.000
_cell.length_c   1.000
_cell.angle_alpha   90.00
_cell.angle_beta   90.00
_cell.angle_gamma   90.00
#
_symmetry.space_group_name_H-M   'P 1'
#
loop_
_entity.id
_entity.type
_entity.pdbx_description
1 polymer ?
#
loop_
_entity_poly.entity_id
_entity_poly.type
_entity_poly.pdbx_seq_one_letter_code
_entity_poly.pdbx_strand_id
1 'polypeptide(L)'
;MGDLWVKDGETLLLIGDSITDCGRRGAEGPLGSGYVSMTAELITARFPERKINYINKGIGGNKITDLKNRWKDDVIYHRPDRLTIKIGINDLHTHLGGSPDGVGPELFAATYDELLDWTRRELDCPVTLLTPFYISTDQAGESF
;
A
#
# COMPACT_ATOMS: atom_id res chain seq x y z
N MET A 1 20.24 16.81 10.43
CA MET A 1 19.71 16.02 9.30
C MET A 1 19.05 14.81 9.93
N GLY A 2 17.73 14.65 9.78
CA GLY A 2 17.00 13.53 10.41
C GLY A 2 17.45 12.18 9.88
N ASP A 3 17.53 11.20 10.76
CA ASP A 3 17.85 9.84 10.36
C ASP A 3 16.68 9.24 9.55
N LEU A 4 17.01 8.39 8.58
CA LEU A 4 15.99 7.68 7.80
C LEU A 4 15.29 6.66 8.71
N TRP A 5 13.96 6.62 8.69
CA TRP A 5 13.14 5.73 9.51
C TRP A 5 13.32 4.24 9.19
N VAL A 6 13.83 3.89 7.99
CA VAL A 6 14.23 2.53 7.61
C VAL A 6 15.74 2.34 7.76
N LYS A 7 16.17 1.25 8.41
CA LYS A 7 17.57 1.00 8.76
C LYS A 7 18.23 0.05 7.79
N ASP A 8 19.58 0.00 7.83
CA ASP A 8 20.36 -0.98 7.08
C ASP A 8 19.93 -2.42 7.40
N GLY A 9 19.76 -3.23 6.38
CA GLY A 9 19.34 -4.64 6.48
C GLY A 9 17.83 -4.85 6.65
N GLU A 10 17.03 -3.79 6.89
CA GLU A 10 15.59 -3.92 7.08
C GLU A 10 14.84 -4.21 5.78
N THR A 11 13.70 -4.88 5.92
CA THR A 11 12.72 -5.12 4.84
C THR A 11 11.61 -4.08 4.92
N LEU A 12 11.43 -3.32 3.85
CA LEU A 12 10.33 -2.40 3.64
C LEU A 12 9.32 -3.02 2.67
N LEU A 13 8.16 -3.39 3.17
CA LEU A 13 7.05 -3.91 2.38
C LEU A 13 6.02 -2.82 2.09
N LEU A 14 5.64 -2.68 0.82
CA LEU A 14 4.61 -1.75 0.38
C LEU A 14 3.47 -2.54 -0.26
N ILE A 15 2.25 -2.38 0.26
CA ILE A 15 1.05 -3.09 -0.19
C ILE A 15 -0.04 -2.11 -0.58
N GLY A 16 -0.84 -2.46 -1.58
CA GLY A 16 -1.91 -1.61 -2.06
C GLY A 16 -2.54 -2.11 -3.36
N ASP A 17 -3.08 -1.17 -4.10
CA ASP A 17 -3.77 -1.34 -5.38
C ASP A 17 -2.85 -1.12 -6.60
N SER A 18 -3.44 -0.67 -7.74
CA SER A 18 -2.71 -0.38 -8.98
C SER A 18 -1.66 0.71 -8.86
N ILE A 19 -1.85 1.67 -7.95
CA ILE A 19 -0.89 2.76 -7.70
C ILE A 19 0.39 2.21 -7.07
N THR A 20 0.27 1.15 -6.28
CA THR A 20 1.41 0.43 -5.71
C THR A 20 1.97 -0.61 -6.69
N ASP A 21 1.13 -1.32 -7.43
CA ASP A 21 1.53 -2.33 -8.44
C ASP A 21 2.43 -1.73 -9.52
N CYS A 22 1.94 -0.74 -10.24
CA CYS A 22 2.64 -0.06 -11.35
C CYS A 22 3.47 -0.99 -12.24
N GLY A 23 2.91 -2.15 -12.61
CA GLY A 23 3.56 -3.11 -13.52
C GLY A 23 4.59 -4.05 -12.86
N ARG A 24 4.66 -4.13 -11.51
CA ARG A 24 5.64 -4.97 -10.80
C ARG A 24 5.61 -6.46 -11.18
N ARG A 25 4.49 -6.94 -11.72
CA ARG A 25 4.30 -8.33 -12.16
C ARG A 25 4.62 -8.55 -13.64
N GLY A 26 5.08 -7.54 -14.33
CA GLY A 26 5.42 -7.55 -15.75
C GLY A 26 6.85 -7.09 -16.00
N ALA A 27 7.02 -6.34 -17.08
CA ALA A 27 8.33 -5.83 -17.52
C ALA A 27 9.00 -4.91 -16.49
N GLU A 28 8.21 -4.25 -15.64
CA GLU A 28 8.69 -3.31 -14.61
C GLU A 28 8.93 -4.00 -13.24
N GLY A 29 9.01 -5.32 -13.23
CA GLY A 29 9.25 -6.08 -12.01
C GLY A 29 10.66 -5.90 -11.43
N PRO A 30 10.83 -6.16 -10.13
CA PRO A 30 9.81 -6.53 -9.14
C PRO A 30 9.16 -5.35 -8.43
N LEU A 31 9.62 -4.10 -8.61
CA LEU A 31 9.17 -2.92 -7.86
C LEU A 31 8.11 -2.10 -8.61
N GLY A 32 7.97 -2.31 -9.91
CA GLY A 32 7.11 -1.48 -10.77
C GLY A 32 7.79 -0.18 -11.19
N SER A 33 7.07 0.67 -11.93
CA SER A 33 7.55 1.98 -12.42
C SER A 33 6.91 3.17 -11.65
N GLY A 34 6.34 2.91 -10.48
CA GLY A 34 5.63 3.91 -9.69
C GLY A 34 6.40 4.39 -8.45
N TYR A 35 5.64 4.88 -7.45
CA TYR A 35 6.23 5.46 -6.24
C TYR A 35 7.11 4.48 -5.45
N VAL A 36 6.89 3.16 -5.58
CA VAL A 36 7.69 2.14 -4.88
C VAL A 36 9.12 2.13 -5.41
N SER A 37 9.33 2.05 -6.73
CA SER A 37 10.66 2.12 -7.34
C SER A 37 11.33 3.46 -7.08
N MET A 38 10.59 4.56 -7.23
CA MET A 38 11.10 5.92 -6.94
C MET A 38 11.57 6.05 -5.49
N THR A 39 10.83 5.48 -4.53
CA THR A 39 11.22 5.47 -3.12
C THR A 39 12.52 4.69 -2.92
N ALA A 40 12.63 3.51 -3.52
CA ALA A 40 13.83 2.69 -3.44
C ALA A 40 15.05 3.40 -4.05
N GLU A 41 14.89 4.02 -5.22
CA GLU A 41 15.94 4.78 -5.89
C GLU A 41 16.40 5.99 -5.10
N LEU A 42 15.46 6.79 -4.55
CA LEU A 42 15.77 7.95 -3.74
C LEU A 42 16.49 7.58 -2.43
N ILE A 43 16.04 6.52 -1.76
CA ILE A 43 16.71 6.02 -0.55
C ILE A 43 18.11 5.54 -0.90
N THR A 44 18.26 4.76 -1.96
CA THR A 44 19.58 4.24 -2.40
C THR A 44 20.52 5.38 -2.80
N ALA A 45 20.03 6.37 -3.53
CA ALA A 45 20.83 7.53 -3.92
C ALA A 45 21.27 8.37 -2.70
N ARG A 46 20.41 8.46 -1.69
CA ARG A 46 20.68 9.29 -0.48
C ARG A 46 21.51 8.57 0.57
N PHE A 47 21.36 7.25 0.67
CA PHE A 47 21.98 6.38 1.66
C PHE A 47 22.58 5.13 0.99
N PRO A 48 23.60 5.28 0.13
CA PRO A 48 24.13 4.18 -0.69
C PRO A 48 24.76 3.05 0.13
N GLU A 49 25.10 3.33 1.39
CA GLU A 49 25.64 2.35 2.34
C GLU A 49 24.57 1.40 2.92
N ARG A 50 23.28 1.75 2.79
CA ARG A 50 22.18 0.96 3.37
C ARG A 50 21.66 -0.07 2.37
N LYS A 51 21.60 -1.31 2.78
CA LYS A 51 21.02 -2.43 2.02
C LYS A 51 19.61 -2.69 2.52
N ILE A 52 18.63 -2.13 1.85
CA ILE A 52 17.22 -2.30 2.19
C ILE A 52 16.59 -3.30 1.24
N ASN A 53 15.85 -4.26 1.79
CA ASN A 53 15.06 -5.19 1.01
C ASN A 53 13.67 -4.61 0.74
N TYR A 54 13.38 -4.28 -0.51
CA TYR A 54 12.08 -3.72 -0.93
C TYR A 54 11.16 -4.82 -1.46
N ILE A 55 9.93 -4.87 -0.93
CA ILE A 55 8.90 -5.82 -1.38
C ILE A 55 7.67 -5.02 -1.81
N ASN A 56 7.30 -5.11 -3.08
CA ASN A 56 6.08 -4.53 -3.61
C ASN A 56 4.97 -5.60 -3.67
N LYS A 57 3.87 -5.38 -2.96
CA LYS A 57 2.67 -6.23 -2.92
C LYS A 57 1.42 -5.52 -3.44
N GLY A 58 1.59 -4.54 -4.33
CA GLY A 58 0.49 -3.92 -5.06
C GLY A 58 -0.21 -4.91 -6.01
N ILE A 59 -1.53 -4.81 -6.13
CA ILE A 59 -2.34 -5.54 -7.12
C ILE A 59 -3.42 -4.60 -7.66
N GLY A 60 -3.43 -4.42 -8.99
CA GLY A 60 -4.41 -3.57 -9.66
C GLY A 60 -5.85 -3.93 -9.33
N GLY A 61 -6.69 -2.92 -9.08
CA GLY A 61 -8.12 -3.07 -8.79
C GLY A 61 -8.45 -3.43 -7.34
N ASN A 62 -7.46 -3.74 -6.47
CA ASN A 62 -7.74 -4.16 -5.11
C ASN A 62 -8.42 -3.08 -4.27
N LYS A 63 -9.36 -3.55 -3.45
CA LYS A 63 -10.03 -2.85 -2.36
C LYS A 63 -9.47 -3.31 -1.01
N ILE A 64 -9.88 -2.69 0.07
CA ILE A 64 -9.43 -3.06 1.43
C ILE A 64 -9.79 -4.52 1.77
N THR A 65 -10.95 -4.99 1.30
CA THR A 65 -11.41 -6.37 1.47
C THR A 65 -10.52 -7.38 0.75
N ASP A 66 -9.97 -7.02 -0.41
CA ASP A 66 -9.01 -7.86 -1.13
C ASP A 66 -7.68 -7.94 -0.38
N LEU A 67 -7.23 -6.84 0.22
CA LEU A 67 -6.05 -6.85 1.08
C LEU A 67 -6.25 -7.82 2.25
N LYS A 68 -7.42 -7.80 2.90
CA LYS A 68 -7.75 -8.70 4.01
C LYS A 68 -7.63 -10.17 3.58
N ASN A 69 -8.14 -10.53 2.41
CA ASN A 69 -8.12 -11.89 1.90
C ASN A 69 -6.70 -12.45 1.67
N ARG A 70 -5.73 -11.58 1.39
CA ARG A 70 -4.34 -11.96 1.11
C ARG A 70 -3.34 -11.50 2.18
N TRP A 71 -3.82 -10.93 3.30
CA TRP A 71 -2.97 -10.31 4.31
C TRP A 71 -1.96 -11.26 4.93
N LYS A 72 -2.41 -12.49 5.20
CA LYS A 72 -1.54 -13.53 5.76
C LYS A 72 -0.34 -13.83 4.86
N ASP A 73 -0.60 -14.03 3.57
CA ASP A 73 0.43 -14.46 2.61
C ASP A 73 1.31 -13.29 2.17
N ASP A 74 0.73 -12.10 2.02
CA ASP A 74 1.42 -10.94 1.45
C ASP A 74 2.05 -10.01 2.50
N VAL A 75 1.66 -10.11 3.77
CA VAL A 75 2.23 -9.28 4.85
C VAL A 75 2.80 -10.16 5.96
N ILE A 76 1.96 -10.97 6.62
CA ILE A 76 2.36 -11.71 7.82
C ILE A 76 3.49 -12.71 7.52
N TYR A 77 3.38 -13.44 6.40
CA TYR A 77 4.40 -14.40 5.97
C TYR A 77 5.77 -13.75 5.75
N HIS A 78 5.80 -12.53 5.21
CA HIS A 78 7.06 -11.83 4.91
C HIS A 78 7.74 -11.21 6.12
N ARG A 79 7.02 -11.06 7.24
CA ARG A 79 7.53 -10.46 8.49
C ARG A 79 8.36 -9.20 8.26
N PRO A 80 7.82 -8.17 7.59
CA PRO A 80 8.59 -6.98 7.27
C PRO A 80 8.98 -6.21 8.53
N ASP A 81 10.10 -5.50 8.49
CA ASP A 81 10.52 -4.56 9.53
C ASP A 81 9.75 -3.24 9.46
N ARG A 82 9.27 -2.89 8.26
CA ARG A 82 8.47 -1.69 7.97
C ARG A 82 7.37 -2.04 6.98
N LEU A 83 6.16 -1.59 7.28
CA LEU A 83 5.00 -1.80 6.40
C LEU A 83 4.44 -0.45 5.95
N THR A 84 4.18 -0.32 4.64
CA THR A 84 3.47 0.83 4.06
C THR A 84 2.21 0.33 3.37
N ILE A 85 1.06 0.93 3.69
CA ILE A 85 -0.24 0.58 3.13
C ILE A 85 -0.79 1.78 2.36
N LYS A 86 -1.13 1.58 1.07
CA LYS A 86 -1.82 2.57 0.24
C LYS A 86 -3.00 1.90 -0.46
N ILE A 87 -4.20 2.16 0.05
CA ILE A 87 -5.46 1.54 -0.42
C ILE A 87 -6.63 2.51 -0.25
N GLY A 88 -7.70 2.34 -1.00
CA GLY A 88 -8.95 3.06 -0.80
C GLY A 88 -9.53 3.71 -2.05
N ILE A 89 -8.76 3.93 -3.12
CA ILE A 89 -9.27 4.58 -4.32
C ILE A 89 -10.32 3.73 -5.04
N ASN A 90 -10.13 2.41 -5.12
CA ASN A 90 -11.09 1.50 -5.73
C ASN A 90 -12.32 1.30 -4.83
N ASP A 91 -12.14 1.32 -3.50
CA ASP A 91 -13.22 1.33 -2.53
C ASP A 91 -14.13 2.54 -2.76
N LEU A 92 -13.54 3.72 -2.85
CA LEU A 92 -14.25 4.97 -3.12
C LEU A 92 -15.00 4.93 -4.46
N HIS A 93 -14.31 4.56 -5.54
CA HIS A 93 -14.92 4.52 -6.88
C HIS A 93 -16.08 3.54 -6.97
N THR A 94 -15.93 2.33 -6.41
CA THR A 94 -17.00 1.33 -6.43
C THR A 94 -18.18 1.72 -5.54
N HIS A 95 -17.92 2.36 -4.40
CA HIS A 95 -18.97 2.87 -3.51
C HIS A 95 -19.79 3.98 -4.17
N LEU A 96 -19.10 5.00 -4.68
CA LEU A 96 -19.75 6.15 -5.33
C LEU A 96 -20.44 5.76 -6.65
N GLY A 97 -19.88 4.80 -7.39
CA GLY A 97 -20.49 4.23 -8.60
C GLY A 97 -21.69 3.31 -8.35
N GLY A 98 -22.07 3.08 -7.09
CA GLY A 98 -23.23 2.22 -6.75
C GLY A 98 -23.00 0.75 -7.06
N SER A 99 -21.74 0.29 -7.13
CA SER A 99 -21.43 -1.11 -7.39
C SER A 99 -21.97 -2.02 -6.28
N PRO A 100 -22.55 -3.20 -6.61
CA PRO A 100 -23.01 -4.14 -5.59
C PRO A 100 -21.91 -4.64 -4.63
N ASP A 101 -20.66 -4.61 -5.08
CA ASP A 101 -19.47 -4.96 -4.29
C ASP A 101 -18.72 -3.73 -3.78
N GLY A 102 -19.38 -2.57 -3.77
CA GLY A 102 -18.84 -1.31 -3.26
C GLY A 102 -18.52 -1.38 -1.77
N VAL A 103 -17.38 -0.85 -1.39
CA VAL A 103 -16.93 -0.79 0.01
C VAL A 103 -17.20 0.60 0.55
N GLY A 104 -18.25 0.73 1.37
CA GLY A 104 -18.60 1.99 2.03
C GLY A 104 -17.64 2.34 3.19
N PRO A 105 -17.73 3.58 3.70
CA PRO A 105 -16.80 4.09 4.72
C PRO A 105 -16.75 3.23 6.00
N GLU A 106 -17.90 2.72 6.46
CA GLU A 106 -17.99 1.93 7.69
C GLU A 106 -17.28 0.58 7.53
N LEU A 107 -17.51 -0.12 6.42
CA LEU A 107 -16.85 -1.39 6.12
C LEU A 107 -15.35 -1.17 5.89
N PHE A 108 -14.99 -0.09 5.19
CA PHE A 108 -13.59 0.28 4.98
C PHE A 108 -12.87 0.49 6.30
N ALA A 109 -13.42 1.31 7.21
CA ALA A 109 -12.82 1.60 8.50
C ALA A 109 -12.69 0.33 9.36
N ALA A 110 -13.76 -0.45 9.49
CA ALA A 110 -13.75 -1.68 10.27
C ALA A 110 -12.72 -2.71 9.74
N THR A 111 -12.63 -2.85 8.42
CA THR A 111 -11.65 -3.76 7.81
C THR A 111 -10.22 -3.25 8.00
N TYR A 112 -10.01 -1.95 7.91
CA TYR A 112 -8.69 -1.35 8.14
C TYR A 112 -8.22 -1.57 9.58
N ASP A 113 -9.10 -1.33 10.56
CA ASP A 113 -8.81 -1.56 11.98
C ASP A 113 -8.45 -3.03 12.24
N GLU A 114 -9.19 -3.97 11.66
CA GLU A 114 -8.91 -5.41 11.75
C GLU A 114 -7.53 -5.77 11.20
N LEU A 115 -7.12 -5.21 10.05
CA LEU A 115 -5.80 -5.44 9.47
C LEU A 115 -4.67 -4.86 10.34
N LEU A 116 -4.88 -3.66 10.89
CA LEU A 116 -3.91 -3.04 11.79
C LEU A 116 -3.77 -3.83 13.09
N ASP A 117 -4.87 -4.30 13.66
CA ASP A 117 -4.85 -5.13 14.86
C ASP A 117 -4.21 -6.50 14.61
N TRP A 118 -4.48 -7.11 13.45
CA TRP A 118 -3.80 -8.35 13.06
C TRP A 118 -2.30 -8.12 12.93
N THR A 119 -1.89 -7.05 12.28
CA THR A 119 -0.48 -6.68 12.16
C THR A 119 0.19 -6.50 13.52
N ARG A 120 -0.44 -5.76 14.44
CA ARG A 120 0.11 -5.55 15.80
C ARG A 120 0.26 -6.83 16.61
N ARG A 121 -0.66 -7.80 16.44
CA ARG A 121 -0.59 -9.08 17.14
C ARG A 121 0.51 -10.01 16.62
N GLU A 122 0.77 -9.98 15.33
CA GLU A 122 1.66 -10.93 14.66
C GLU A 122 3.06 -10.36 14.39
N LEU A 123 3.16 -9.04 14.26
CA LEU A 123 4.36 -8.34 13.84
C LEU A 123 4.66 -7.16 14.78
N ASP A 124 5.94 -6.99 15.09
CA ASP A 124 6.44 -5.78 15.76
C ASP A 124 7.06 -4.85 14.70
N CYS A 125 6.21 -4.33 13.82
CA CYS A 125 6.68 -3.42 12.77
C CYS A 125 5.88 -2.11 12.74
N PRO A 126 6.55 -0.95 12.65
CA PRO A 126 5.89 0.32 12.39
C PRO A 126 5.17 0.31 11.05
N VAL A 127 3.95 0.87 11.05
CA VAL A 127 3.09 0.95 9.87
C VAL A 127 2.95 2.41 9.43
N THR A 128 3.20 2.66 8.13
CA THR A 128 2.93 3.94 7.47
C THR A 128 1.68 3.82 6.63
N LEU A 129 0.71 4.70 6.86
CA LEU A 129 -0.52 4.76 6.08
C LEU A 129 -0.42 5.91 5.08
N LEU A 130 -0.61 5.60 3.80
CA LEU A 130 -0.72 6.59 2.74
C LEU A 130 -2.18 6.75 2.36
N THR A 131 -2.72 7.96 2.53
CA THR A 131 -4.10 8.25 2.17
C THR A 131 -4.31 8.08 0.66
N PRO A 132 -5.45 7.51 0.23
CA PRO A 132 -5.87 7.62 -1.16
C PRO A 132 -6.11 9.10 -1.47
N PHE A 133 -5.88 9.48 -2.71
CA PHE A 133 -6.25 10.83 -3.15
C PHE A 133 -7.31 10.72 -4.24
N TYR A 134 -8.23 11.63 -4.20
CA TYR A 134 -9.25 11.81 -5.23
C TYR A 134 -9.32 13.30 -5.57
N ILE A 135 -9.20 13.59 -6.85
CA ILE A 135 -9.34 14.95 -7.37
C ILE A 135 -10.50 14.93 -8.36
N SER A 136 -11.64 15.48 -7.96
CA SER A 136 -12.72 15.74 -8.90
C SER A 136 -12.36 16.98 -9.75
N THR A 137 -12.46 16.86 -11.05
CA THR A 137 -12.36 17.97 -11.99
C THR A 137 -13.70 18.61 -12.26
N ASP A 138 -14.77 18.00 -11.78
CA ASP A 138 -16.13 18.48 -11.88
C ASP A 138 -16.48 19.36 -10.69
N GLN A 139 -16.87 20.61 -10.96
CA GLN A 139 -17.29 21.57 -9.92
C GLN A 139 -18.57 21.15 -9.21
N ALA A 140 -19.41 20.34 -9.85
CA ALA A 140 -20.62 19.78 -9.25
C ALA A 140 -20.35 18.47 -8.47
N GLY A 141 -19.16 17.89 -8.58
CA GLY A 141 -18.79 16.62 -7.92
C GLY A 141 -19.49 15.40 -8.51
N GLU A 142 -19.96 15.48 -9.74
CA GLU A 142 -20.80 14.45 -10.37
C GLU A 142 -20.05 13.45 -11.25
N SER A 143 -18.80 13.75 -11.61
CA SER A 143 -18.01 12.88 -12.47
C SER A 143 -16.78 12.30 -11.78
N PHE A 144 -16.52 11.06 -12.09
CA PHE A 144 -15.35 10.28 -11.68
C PHE A 144 -14.43 10.09 -12.86
#